data_f5b4760246175f9aced08792b704d0bd
#
_entry.id   f5b4760246175f9aced08792b704d0bd
#
_cell.length_a   1.000
_cell.length_b   1.000
_cell.length_c   1.000
_cell.angle_alpha   90.00
_cell.angle_beta   90.00
_cell.angle_gamma   90.00
#
_symmetry.space_group_name_H-M   'P 1'
#
loop_
_entity.id
_entity.type
_entity.pdbx_description
1 polymer ?
#
loop_
_entity_poly.entity_id
_entity_poly.type
_entity_poly.pdbx_seq_one_letter_code
_entity_poly.pdbx_strand_id
1 'polypeptide(L)'
;MDRISIAADALIDAEIANIVLKEFPNLSAPKSIEEAFLIQDAVLEKRGREIAAWKVGPGSGEMTITCAPITVDRVFKSPAKLANSNRLKGIECEIAFRLGKDLPSMGATYSRDDIKNSIKTVTVAIEAVETRFDNWPVANPLWALADNQSNEALIIGDEVEFFDEQQIKGLEGRLVIDQQEMVADAGFPGGDPLSLIAELANHMSVRSSYVQERGLRSGDIITTGSWNGVDFATQNSLIKAYFDELGSATLEFNC
;
A
#
# COMPACT_ATOMS: atom_id res chain seq x y z
N MET A 1 -4.82 28.54 -8.19
CA MET A 1 -4.68 27.11 -7.92
C MET A 1 -4.22 26.99 -6.48
N ASP A 2 -4.85 26.16 -5.67
CA ASP A 2 -4.40 25.97 -4.29
C ASP A 2 -3.14 25.08 -4.26
N ARG A 3 -2.48 25.07 -3.11
CA ARG A 3 -1.21 24.34 -2.93
C ARG A 3 -1.35 22.83 -3.10
N ILE A 4 -2.49 22.27 -2.66
CA ILE A 4 -2.80 20.86 -2.75
C ILE A 4 -2.90 20.46 -4.21
N SER A 5 -3.65 21.23 -5.02
CA SER A 5 -3.81 21.00 -6.44
C SER A 5 -2.49 21.07 -7.20
N ILE A 6 -1.62 22.05 -6.89
CA ILE A 6 -0.29 22.18 -7.52
C ILE A 6 0.60 20.97 -7.19
N ALA A 7 0.60 20.53 -5.95
CA ALA A 7 1.39 19.37 -5.53
C ALA A 7 0.88 18.08 -6.19
N ALA A 8 -0.43 17.89 -6.24
CA ALA A 8 -1.04 16.74 -6.90
C ALA A 8 -0.71 16.69 -8.40
N ASP A 9 -0.80 17.84 -9.10
CA ASP A 9 -0.46 17.92 -10.53
C ASP A 9 1.02 17.57 -10.75
N ALA A 10 1.93 18.05 -9.91
CA ALA A 10 3.35 17.75 -10.03
C ALA A 10 3.66 16.24 -9.83
N LEU A 11 3.00 15.58 -8.88
CA LEU A 11 3.14 14.12 -8.69
C LEU A 11 2.58 13.34 -9.89
N ILE A 12 1.43 13.76 -10.43
CA ILE A 12 0.82 13.16 -11.62
C ILE A 12 1.73 13.33 -12.84
N ASP A 13 2.23 14.53 -13.07
CA ASP A 13 3.12 14.83 -14.20
C ASP A 13 4.42 14.03 -14.12
N ALA A 14 5.00 13.90 -12.93
CA ALA A 14 6.19 13.09 -12.70
C ALA A 14 5.96 11.61 -13.03
N GLU A 15 4.82 11.06 -12.60
CA GLU A 15 4.45 9.68 -12.89
C GLU A 15 4.22 9.46 -14.40
N ILE A 16 3.44 10.34 -15.06
CA ILE A 16 3.13 10.22 -16.49
C ILE A 16 4.39 10.34 -17.36
N ALA A 17 5.26 11.30 -17.02
CA ALA A 17 6.48 11.54 -17.76
C ALA A 17 7.62 10.58 -17.40
N ASN A 18 7.43 9.74 -16.37
CA ASN A 18 8.47 8.88 -15.79
C ASN A 18 9.75 9.66 -15.44
N ILE A 19 9.59 10.79 -14.77
CA ILE A 19 10.67 11.65 -14.30
C ILE A 19 10.69 11.72 -12.79
N VAL A 20 11.85 12.07 -12.23
CA VAL A 20 12.01 12.27 -10.79
C VAL A 20 11.96 13.75 -10.42
N LEU A 21 11.30 14.03 -9.31
CA LEU A 21 11.24 15.36 -8.72
C LEU A 21 12.48 15.56 -7.85
N LYS A 22 13.39 16.42 -8.29
CA LYS A 22 14.64 16.72 -7.55
C LYS A 22 14.43 17.67 -6.40
N GLU A 23 13.58 18.67 -6.61
CA GLU A 23 13.20 19.66 -5.61
C GLU A 23 11.73 20.02 -5.81
N PHE A 24 11.02 20.17 -4.71
CA PHE A 24 9.70 20.76 -4.75
C PHE A 24 9.81 22.26 -4.46
N PRO A 25 9.07 23.10 -5.16
CA PRO A 25 8.94 24.49 -4.75
C PRO A 25 8.50 24.53 -3.29
N ASN A 26 9.20 25.25 -2.44
CA ASN A 26 8.90 25.37 -1.00
C ASN A 26 7.43 25.70 -0.69
N LEU A 27 6.75 26.33 -1.65
CA LEU A 27 5.33 26.70 -1.58
C LEU A 27 4.37 25.51 -1.72
N SER A 28 4.81 24.37 -2.26
CA SER A 28 3.98 23.17 -2.48
C SER A 28 4.18 22.06 -1.46
N ALA A 29 5.18 22.16 -0.58
CA ALA A 29 5.41 21.14 0.46
C ALA A 29 4.21 21.02 1.41
N PRO A 30 3.74 19.80 1.75
CA PRO A 30 2.70 19.61 2.75
C PRO A 30 3.20 20.10 4.11
N LYS A 31 2.33 20.78 4.86
CA LYS A 31 2.66 21.39 6.17
C LYS A 31 2.17 20.56 7.34
N SER A 32 1.28 19.62 7.07
CA SER A 32 0.71 18.74 8.07
C SER A 32 0.38 17.37 7.45
N ILE A 33 0.06 16.42 8.31
CA ILE A 33 -0.40 15.08 7.93
C ILE A 33 -1.69 15.18 7.10
N GLU A 34 -2.61 16.06 7.49
CA GLU A 34 -3.87 16.28 6.79
C GLU A 34 -3.63 16.83 5.38
N GLU A 35 -2.71 17.81 5.22
CA GLU A 35 -2.34 18.31 3.88
C GLU A 35 -1.74 17.19 3.01
N ALA A 36 -0.90 16.32 3.58
CA ALA A 36 -0.32 15.21 2.84
C ALA A 36 -1.40 14.23 2.34
N PHE A 37 -2.37 13.88 3.18
CA PHE A 37 -3.52 13.08 2.78
C PHE A 37 -4.39 13.78 1.75
N LEU A 38 -4.63 15.08 1.87
CA LEU A 38 -5.41 15.83 0.88
C LEU A 38 -4.70 15.87 -0.50
N ILE A 39 -3.37 15.93 -0.53
CA ILE A 39 -2.61 15.82 -1.80
C ILE A 39 -2.77 14.42 -2.39
N GLN A 40 -2.63 13.37 -1.58
CA GLN A 40 -2.84 11.98 -2.00
C GLN A 40 -4.26 11.77 -2.58
N ASP A 41 -5.28 12.28 -1.89
CA ASP A 41 -6.67 12.22 -2.35
C ASP A 41 -6.90 13.02 -3.64
N ALA A 42 -6.27 14.19 -3.76
CA ALA A 42 -6.37 15.01 -4.97
C ALA A 42 -5.70 14.33 -6.19
N VAL A 43 -4.59 13.61 -6.00
CA VAL A 43 -3.99 12.77 -7.05
C VAL A 43 -4.98 11.70 -7.49
N LEU A 44 -5.58 10.98 -6.54
CA LEU A 44 -6.55 9.93 -6.81
C LEU A 44 -7.77 10.46 -7.59
N GLU A 45 -8.38 11.54 -7.11
CA GLU A 45 -9.57 12.16 -7.72
C GLU A 45 -9.28 12.66 -9.14
N LYS A 46 -8.16 13.38 -9.33
CA LYS A 46 -7.76 13.91 -10.65
C LYS A 46 -7.44 12.79 -11.65
N ARG A 47 -6.90 11.68 -11.21
CA ARG A 47 -6.66 10.51 -12.05
C ARG A 47 -7.95 9.78 -12.42
N GLY A 48 -9.01 9.92 -11.64
CA GLY A 48 -10.32 9.32 -11.89
C GLY A 48 -10.28 7.79 -11.93
N ARG A 49 -9.34 7.16 -11.22
CA ARG A 49 -9.18 5.71 -11.20
C ARG A 49 -9.90 5.11 -10.00
N GLU A 50 -10.47 3.94 -10.19
CA GLU A 50 -11.11 3.19 -9.10
C GLU A 50 -10.06 2.61 -8.15
N ILE A 51 -10.38 2.64 -6.84
CA ILE A 51 -9.58 1.98 -5.81
C ILE A 51 -9.94 0.50 -5.80
N ALA A 52 -8.93 -0.37 -5.80
CA ALA A 52 -9.08 -1.82 -5.64
C ALA A 52 -8.42 -2.34 -4.37
N ALA A 53 -7.46 -1.60 -3.83
CA ALA A 53 -6.75 -2.00 -2.63
C ALA A 53 -6.32 -0.79 -1.80
N TRP A 54 -5.85 -1.08 -0.59
CA TRP A 54 -5.25 -0.13 0.34
C TRP A 54 -4.01 -0.74 0.96
N LYS A 55 -3.01 0.09 1.19
CA LYS A 55 -1.95 -0.26 2.13
C LYS A 55 -2.17 0.49 3.44
N VAL A 56 -1.87 -0.16 4.56
CA VAL A 56 -1.88 0.44 5.89
C VAL A 56 -0.70 -0.06 6.69
N GLY A 57 -0.06 0.82 7.40
CA GLY A 57 1.02 0.52 8.32
C GLY A 57 0.94 1.34 9.59
N PRO A 58 1.72 1.00 10.62
CA PRO A 58 1.79 1.81 11.83
C PRO A 58 2.31 3.20 11.49
N GLY A 59 1.77 4.19 12.16
CA GLY A 59 2.29 5.55 12.09
C GLY A 59 3.54 5.74 12.92
N SER A 60 4.09 6.93 12.85
CA SER A 60 5.21 7.36 13.70
C SER A 60 5.03 8.81 14.12
N GLY A 61 5.51 9.14 15.30
CA GLY A 61 5.34 10.49 15.87
C GLY A 61 3.87 10.83 16.10
N GLU A 62 3.38 11.87 15.44
CA GLU A 62 1.99 12.32 15.54
C GLU A 62 1.02 11.56 14.62
N MET A 63 1.54 10.77 13.66
CA MET A 63 0.71 9.92 12.81
C MET A 63 0.30 8.66 13.56
N THR A 64 -0.98 8.37 13.62
CA THR A 64 -1.49 7.11 14.20
C THR A 64 -1.30 5.95 13.23
N ILE A 65 -1.56 6.19 11.95
CA ILE A 65 -1.34 5.23 10.85
C ILE A 65 -0.73 5.93 9.64
N THR A 66 -0.08 5.15 8.78
CA THR A 66 0.19 5.52 7.40
C THR A 66 -0.71 4.69 6.49
N CYS A 67 -1.29 5.28 5.46
CA CYS A 67 -2.11 4.54 4.51
C CYS A 67 -2.11 5.19 3.12
N ALA A 68 -2.40 4.39 2.11
CA ALA A 68 -2.54 4.87 0.74
C ALA A 68 -3.52 4.00 -0.06
N PRO A 69 -4.31 4.59 -0.97
CA PRO A 69 -5.14 3.85 -1.91
C PRO A 69 -4.28 3.24 -3.02
N ILE A 70 -4.65 2.05 -3.47
CA ILE A 70 -4.05 1.40 -4.63
C ILE A 70 -5.15 1.21 -5.68
N THR A 71 -4.94 1.77 -6.86
CA THR A 71 -5.94 1.77 -7.92
C THR A 71 -5.97 0.44 -8.68
N VAL A 72 -7.07 0.16 -9.36
CA VAL A 72 -7.33 -1.11 -10.06
C VAL A 72 -6.24 -1.47 -11.08
N ASP A 73 -5.65 -0.48 -11.73
CA ASP A 73 -4.56 -0.64 -12.71
C ASP A 73 -3.18 -0.89 -12.07
N ARG A 74 -3.10 -0.86 -10.74
CA ARG A 74 -1.91 -1.13 -9.94
C ARG A 74 -2.03 -2.40 -9.09
N VAL A 75 -3.13 -3.14 -9.20
CA VAL A 75 -3.32 -4.44 -8.55
C VAL A 75 -3.23 -5.54 -9.61
N PHE A 76 -2.30 -6.47 -9.43
CA PHE A 76 -2.03 -7.54 -10.38
C PHE A 76 -2.20 -8.90 -9.71
N LYS A 77 -2.70 -9.87 -10.48
CA LYS A 77 -2.73 -11.26 -10.02
C LYS A 77 -1.38 -11.93 -10.31
N SER A 78 -0.88 -12.69 -9.35
CA SER A 78 0.32 -13.52 -9.50
C SER A 78 0.08 -14.69 -10.49
N PRO A 79 1.07 -15.07 -11.31
CA PRO A 79 2.34 -14.38 -11.53
C PRO A 79 2.18 -13.10 -12.36
N ALA A 80 2.84 -12.03 -11.96
CA ALA A 80 2.76 -10.74 -12.63
C ALA A 80 4.09 -10.32 -13.26
N LYS A 81 4.01 -9.38 -14.21
CA LYS A 81 5.16 -8.75 -14.84
C LYS A 81 5.05 -7.24 -14.76
N LEU A 82 6.11 -6.60 -14.29
CA LEU A 82 6.24 -5.14 -14.30
C LEU A 82 7.39 -4.72 -15.21
N ALA A 83 7.26 -3.56 -15.82
CA ALA A 83 8.29 -3.02 -16.70
C ALA A 83 9.57 -2.69 -15.93
N ASN A 84 10.72 -2.84 -16.58
CA ASN A 84 12.03 -2.45 -16.03
C ASN A 84 12.22 -0.93 -15.86
N SER A 85 11.24 -0.12 -16.28
CA SER A 85 11.25 1.34 -16.14
C SER A 85 11.23 1.81 -14.69
N ASN A 86 10.78 0.98 -13.76
CA ASN A 86 10.84 1.28 -12.33
C ASN A 86 12.29 1.47 -11.90
N ARG A 87 12.58 2.60 -11.26
CA ARG A 87 13.94 2.99 -10.90
C ARG A 87 14.42 2.27 -9.65
N LEU A 88 13.61 2.25 -8.60
CA LEU A 88 13.96 1.67 -7.30
C LEU A 88 13.88 0.14 -7.33
N LYS A 89 12.81 -0.41 -7.90
CA LYS A 89 12.48 -1.84 -7.81
C LYS A 89 12.51 -2.36 -6.37
N GLY A 90 12.00 -1.54 -5.45
CA GLY A 90 11.84 -1.95 -4.06
C GLY A 90 10.78 -3.04 -3.95
N ILE A 91 11.00 -3.99 -3.05
CA ILE A 91 10.15 -5.17 -2.87
C ILE A 91 9.85 -5.35 -1.40
N GLU A 92 8.57 -5.43 -1.10
CA GLU A 92 8.03 -5.74 0.22
C GLU A 92 7.23 -7.04 0.15
N CYS A 93 7.50 -7.95 1.09
CA CYS A 93 6.76 -9.19 1.27
C CYS A 93 5.68 -8.96 2.32
N GLU A 94 4.42 -9.20 1.96
CA GLU A 94 3.28 -8.83 2.77
C GLU A 94 2.20 -9.90 2.82
N ILE A 95 1.28 -9.75 3.77
CA ILE A 95 0.00 -10.45 3.80
C ILE A 95 -1.11 -9.43 3.58
N ALA A 96 -2.06 -9.77 2.74
CA ALA A 96 -3.19 -8.92 2.41
C ALA A 96 -4.52 -9.62 2.70
N PHE A 97 -5.52 -8.82 3.05
CA PHE A 97 -6.86 -9.25 3.44
C PHE A 97 -7.89 -8.68 2.48
N ARG A 98 -8.80 -9.51 1.97
CA ARG A 98 -9.92 -9.03 1.16
C ARG A 98 -11.16 -8.88 2.02
N LEU A 99 -11.81 -7.74 1.93
CA LEU A 99 -13.08 -7.49 2.58
C LEU A 99 -14.22 -8.25 1.88
N GLY A 100 -15.09 -8.83 2.66
CA GLY A 100 -16.35 -9.44 2.22
C GLY A 100 -17.56 -8.55 2.43
N LYS A 101 -17.40 -7.41 3.12
CA LYS A 101 -18.48 -6.47 3.44
C LYS A 101 -18.00 -5.05 3.26
N ASP A 102 -18.94 -4.14 2.97
CA ASP A 102 -18.69 -2.71 2.98
C ASP A 102 -18.48 -2.20 4.40
N LEU A 103 -17.55 -1.24 4.54
CA LEU A 103 -17.28 -0.50 5.77
C LEU A 103 -17.42 1.01 5.44
N PRO A 104 -18.66 1.55 5.44
CA PRO A 104 -18.88 2.96 5.15
C PRO A 104 -18.25 3.87 6.20
N SER A 105 -17.67 4.98 5.78
CA SER A 105 -16.97 5.91 6.69
C SER A 105 -17.90 6.76 7.56
N MET A 106 -19.13 6.94 7.12
CA MET A 106 -20.08 7.84 7.75
C MET A 106 -20.91 7.13 8.83
N GLY A 107 -20.87 7.69 10.06
CA GLY A 107 -21.75 7.25 11.16
C GLY A 107 -21.37 5.92 11.82
N ALA A 108 -20.21 5.36 11.51
CA ALA A 108 -19.71 4.12 12.10
C ALA A 108 -18.32 4.29 12.70
N THR A 109 -18.06 3.53 13.74
CA THR A 109 -16.70 3.31 14.29
C THR A 109 -16.51 1.80 14.35
N TYR A 110 -15.44 1.32 13.76
CA TYR A 110 -15.15 -0.10 13.62
C TYR A 110 -14.18 -0.56 14.68
N SER A 111 -14.56 -1.62 15.37
CA SER A 111 -13.68 -2.36 16.27
C SER A 111 -12.89 -3.42 15.50
N ARG A 112 -11.88 -3.98 16.15
CA ARG A 112 -11.13 -5.12 15.66
C ARG A 112 -12.04 -6.32 15.29
N ASP A 113 -13.06 -6.60 16.11
CA ASP A 113 -13.99 -7.69 15.88
C ASP A 113 -14.91 -7.44 14.66
N ASP A 114 -15.30 -6.18 14.42
CA ASP A 114 -16.03 -5.81 13.21
C ASP A 114 -15.21 -6.11 11.96
N ILE A 115 -13.90 -5.82 12.00
CA ILE A 115 -12.98 -6.15 10.91
C ILE A 115 -12.85 -7.65 10.74
N LYS A 116 -12.63 -8.42 11.83
CA LYS A 116 -12.56 -9.87 11.77
C LYS A 116 -13.78 -10.47 11.05
N ASN A 117 -14.98 -9.97 11.36
CA ASN A 117 -16.24 -10.40 10.76
C ASN A 117 -16.47 -9.88 9.33
N SER A 118 -15.60 -9.01 8.84
CA SER A 118 -15.70 -8.39 7.51
C SER A 118 -14.72 -8.97 6.51
N ILE A 119 -13.68 -9.68 6.96
CA ILE A 119 -12.70 -10.30 6.08
C ILE A 119 -13.30 -11.55 5.44
N LYS A 120 -13.05 -11.71 4.15
CA LYS A 120 -13.45 -12.87 3.36
C LYS A 120 -12.29 -13.81 3.12
N THR A 121 -11.16 -13.28 2.64
CA THR A 121 -9.99 -14.08 2.27
C THR A 121 -8.71 -13.41 2.74
N VAL A 122 -7.66 -14.20 2.84
CA VAL A 122 -6.28 -13.76 3.09
C VAL A 122 -5.39 -14.29 1.97
N THR A 123 -4.34 -13.54 1.63
CA THR A 123 -3.43 -13.90 0.53
C THR A 123 -2.03 -13.39 0.80
N VAL A 124 -1.04 -14.04 0.17
CA VAL A 124 0.32 -13.52 0.07
C VAL A 124 0.35 -12.38 -0.94
N ALA A 125 1.06 -11.31 -0.61
CA ALA A 125 1.22 -10.19 -1.52
C ALA A 125 2.70 -9.77 -1.66
N ILE A 126 3.03 -9.20 -2.80
CA ILE A 126 4.26 -8.46 -3.04
C ILE A 126 3.88 -7.02 -3.35
N GLU A 127 4.38 -6.07 -2.54
CA GLU A 127 4.30 -4.67 -2.92
C GLU A 127 5.57 -4.29 -3.67
N ALA A 128 5.40 -3.72 -4.87
CA ALA A 128 6.47 -3.05 -5.59
C ALA A 128 6.51 -1.58 -5.16
N VAL A 129 7.69 -1.14 -4.73
CA VAL A 129 7.94 0.20 -4.19
C VAL A 129 8.64 1.07 -5.21
N GLU A 130 8.09 2.26 -5.46
CA GLU A 130 8.67 3.30 -6.29
C GLU A 130 8.28 4.67 -5.74
N THR A 131 9.11 5.68 -5.93
CA THR A 131 8.80 7.06 -5.56
C THR A 131 8.99 8.01 -6.73
N ARG A 132 8.17 9.06 -6.77
CA ARG A 132 8.31 10.18 -7.71
C ARG A 132 9.45 11.14 -7.33
N PHE A 133 10.11 10.92 -6.19
CA PHE A 133 11.25 11.72 -5.72
C PHE A 133 12.60 11.12 -6.09
N ASP A 134 13.62 11.98 -6.18
CA ASP A 134 14.99 11.57 -6.57
C ASP A 134 15.64 10.66 -5.53
N ASN A 135 15.35 10.88 -4.25
CA ASN A 135 15.97 10.17 -3.13
C ASN A 135 15.02 9.16 -2.47
N TRP A 136 15.56 8.01 -2.12
CA TRP A 136 14.94 7.00 -1.27
C TRP A 136 15.83 6.72 -0.04
N PRO A 137 15.28 6.66 1.15
CA PRO A 137 13.91 7.06 1.52
C PRO A 137 13.68 8.55 1.28
N VAL A 138 12.41 8.92 1.04
CA VAL A 138 12.02 10.32 0.85
C VAL A 138 12.28 11.08 2.15
N ALA A 139 13.13 12.12 2.09
CA ALA A 139 13.63 12.81 3.28
C ALA A 139 12.52 13.47 4.13
N ASN A 140 11.46 13.95 3.48
CA ASN A 140 10.32 14.52 4.18
C ASN A 140 9.18 13.47 4.25
N PRO A 141 8.82 12.98 5.47
CA PRO A 141 7.80 11.94 5.62
C PRO A 141 6.39 12.37 5.15
N LEU A 142 6.08 13.66 5.17
CA LEU A 142 4.83 14.17 4.62
C LEU A 142 4.78 14.06 3.09
N TRP A 143 5.94 14.20 2.42
CA TRP A 143 6.03 13.93 0.99
C TRP A 143 5.92 12.43 0.67
N ALA A 144 6.53 11.56 1.49
CA ALA A 144 6.37 10.13 1.33
C ALA A 144 4.89 9.72 1.44
N LEU A 145 4.16 10.31 2.40
CA LEU A 145 2.73 10.09 2.59
C LEU A 145 1.93 10.62 1.39
N ALA A 146 2.20 11.84 0.92
CA ALA A 146 1.53 12.44 -0.24
C ALA A 146 1.83 11.68 -1.55
N ASP A 147 3.03 11.10 -1.66
CA ASP A 147 3.49 10.26 -2.78
C ASP A 147 3.03 8.80 -2.61
N ASN A 148 1.82 8.63 -2.15
CA ASN A 148 1.12 7.34 -2.02
C ASN A 148 1.90 6.29 -1.21
N GLN A 149 2.65 6.71 -0.17
CA GLN A 149 3.55 5.84 0.61
C GLN A 149 4.52 5.03 -0.27
N SER A 150 4.96 5.65 -1.37
CA SER A 150 5.84 5.04 -2.37
C SER A 150 5.30 3.75 -2.99
N ASN A 151 3.98 3.56 -3.01
CA ASN A 151 3.37 2.43 -3.70
C ASN A 151 3.51 2.58 -5.22
N GLU A 152 3.87 1.49 -5.89
CA GLU A 152 3.84 1.37 -7.34
C GLU A 152 2.82 0.33 -7.79
N ALA A 153 2.82 -0.85 -7.18
CA ALA A 153 1.92 -1.93 -7.52
C ALA A 153 1.78 -2.93 -6.37
N LEU A 154 0.66 -3.64 -6.35
CA LEU A 154 0.40 -4.76 -5.46
C LEU A 154 0.15 -6.03 -6.29
N ILE A 155 0.96 -7.06 -6.06
CA ILE A 155 0.82 -8.36 -6.69
C ILE A 155 0.25 -9.33 -5.67
N ILE A 156 -0.93 -9.90 -5.95
CA ILE A 156 -1.63 -10.82 -5.05
C ILE A 156 -1.51 -12.26 -5.51
N GLY A 157 -1.23 -13.16 -4.59
CA GLY A 157 -1.24 -14.61 -4.77
C GLY A 157 -2.65 -15.19 -4.84
N ASP A 158 -2.74 -16.51 -4.73
CA ASP A 158 -4.03 -17.17 -4.57
C ASP A 158 -4.61 -16.85 -3.19
N GLU A 159 -5.93 -16.73 -3.14
CA GLU A 159 -6.65 -16.34 -1.95
C GLU A 159 -7.15 -17.57 -1.19
N VAL A 160 -6.94 -17.59 0.12
CA VAL A 160 -7.45 -18.61 1.03
C VAL A 160 -8.59 -18.01 1.84
N GLU A 161 -9.66 -18.76 2.04
CA GLU A 161 -10.78 -18.31 2.89
C GLU A 161 -10.29 -18.01 4.31
N PHE A 162 -10.68 -16.87 4.86
CA PHE A 162 -10.32 -16.48 6.21
C PHE A 162 -11.36 -16.98 7.20
N PHE A 163 -11.00 -17.92 8.06
CA PHE A 163 -11.89 -18.48 9.09
C PHE A 163 -11.59 -17.90 10.47
N ASP A 164 -10.31 -17.82 10.80
CA ASP A 164 -9.88 -17.40 12.13
C ASP A 164 -8.48 -16.76 12.05
N GLU A 165 -8.20 -15.89 13.02
CA GLU A 165 -6.89 -15.28 13.21
C GLU A 165 -5.77 -16.28 13.54
N GLN A 166 -6.10 -17.50 13.93
CA GLN A 166 -5.11 -18.56 14.14
C GLN A 166 -4.39 -18.94 12.84
N GLN A 167 -5.03 -18.74 11.66
CA GLN A 167 -4.42 -18.97 10.35
C GLN A 167 -3.22 -18.04 10.07
N ILE A 168 -3.17 -16.89 10.73
CA ILE A 168 -2.13 -15.88 10.51
C ILE A 168 -1.17 -15.76 11.69
N LYS A 169 -1.41 -16.52 12.78
CA LYS A 169 -0.50 -16.58 13.93
C LYS A 169 0.68 -17.50 13.65
N GLY A 170 1.88 -16.97 13.89
CA GLY A 170 3.09 -17.76 13.76
C GLY A 170 3.48 -18.11 12.33
N LEU A 171 2.90 -17.41 11.33
CA LEU A 171 3.35 -17.55 9.96
C LEU A 171 4.80 -17.13 9.82
N GLU A 172 5.52 -17.88 9.01
CA GLU A 172 6.88 -17.55 8.60
C GLU A 172 6.88 -17.15 7.14
N GLY A 173 7.32 -15.91 6.86
CA GLY A 173 7.43 -15.38 5.53
C GLY A 173 8.82 -15.61 4.95
N ARG A 174 8.91 -15.83 3.64
CA ARG A 174 10.15 -15.91 2.89
C ARG A 174 10.05 -15.08 1.63
N LEU A 175 11.07 -14.28 1.39
CA LEU A 175 11.24 -13.54 0.16
C LEU A 175 12.46 -14.07 -0.57
N VAL A 176 12.31 -14.42 -1.84
CA VAL A 176 13.42 -14.83 -2.71
C VAL A 176 13.50 -13.88 -3.88
N ILE A 177 14.65 -13.24 -4.05
CA ILE A 177 14.96 -12.40 -5.22
C ILE A 177 16.02 -13.15 -6.03
N ASP A 178 15.66 -13.55 -7.24
CA ASP A 178 16.44 -14.46 -8.10
C ASP A 178 16.69 -15.80 -7.41
N GLN A 179 17.88 -16.01 -6.84
CA GLN A 179 18.23 -17.22 -6.11
C GLN A 179 18.64 -16.92 -4.66
N GLN A 180 18.54 -15.65 -4.25
CA GLN A 180 18.92 -15.21 -2.92
C GLN A 180 17.68 -15.13 -2.04
N GLU A 181 17.70 -15.89 -0.95
CA GLU A 181 16.67 -15.81 0.08
C GLU A 181 16.97 -14.63 1.01
N MET A 182 15.97 -13.79 1.19
CA MET A 182 15.97 -12.67 2.11
C MET A 182 15.16 -13.08 3.35
N VAL A 183 15.64 -12.74 4.52
CA VAL A 183 14.92 -13.06 5.75
C VAL A 183 13.69 -12.17 5.88
N ALA A 184 12.52 -12.78 5.92
CA ALA A 184 11.32 -12.13 6.37
C ALA A 184 11.11 -12.51 7.84
N ASP A 185 11.36 -11.58 8.75
CA ASP A 185 11.22 -11.83 10.18
C ASP A 185 9.78 -12.22 10.55
N ALA A 186 9.65 -13.07 11.55
CA ALA A 186 8.35 -13.52 12.01
C ALA A 186 7.55 -12.41 12.66
N GLY A 187 6.34 -12.21 12.19
CA GLY A 187 5.35 -11.34 12.79
C GLY A 187 4.95 -10.13 11.94
N PHE A 188 3.75 -9.65 12.17
CA PHE A 188 3.25 -8.45 11.51
C PHE A 188 3.97 -7.21 12.02
N PRO A 189 4.51 -6.36 11.14
CA PRO A 189 5.34 -5.21 11.53
C PRO A 189 4.59 -4.17 12.35
N GLY A 190 3.29 -4.07 12.19
CA GLY A 190 2.39 -3.21 12.98
C GLY A 190 1.74 -3.87 14.18
N GLY A 191 2.14 -5.10 14.51
CA GLY A 191 1.52 -5.90 15.57
C GLY A 191 0.27 -6.63 15.08
N ASP A 192 -0.93 -6.16 15.41
CA ASP A 192 -2.17 -6.82 15.00
C ASP A 192 -2.74 -6.23 13.70
N PRO A 193 -2.75 -6.99 12.59
CA PRO A 193 -3.23 -6.50 11.30
C PRO A 193 -4.71 -6.11 11.32
N LEU A 194 -5.53 -6.79 12.12
CA LEU A 194 -6.97 -6.47 12.22
C LEU A 194 -7.20 -5.12 12.88
N SER A 195 -6.39 -4.78 13.87
CA SER A 195 -6.40 -3.45 14.49
C SER A 195 -5.98 -2.36 13.51
N LEU A 196 -4.94 -2.58 12.71
CA LEU A 196 -4.53 -1.63 11.66
C LEU A 196 -5.64 -1.41 10.62
N ILE A 197 -6.35 -2.47 10.21
CA ILE A 197 -7.49 -2.35 9.29
C ILE A 197 -8.64 -1.58 9.94
N ALA A 198 -8.88 -1.76 11.25
CA ALA A 198 -9.90 -0.99 11.98
C ALA A 198 -9.53 0.50 12.02
N GLU A 199 -8.27 0.82 12.30
CA GLU A 199 -7.77 2.19 12.26
C GLU A 199 -7.91 2.80 10.86
N LEU A 200 -7.59 2.05 9.79
CA LEU A 200 -7.80 2.48 8.40
C LEU A 200 -9.28 2.79 8.14
N ALA A 201 -10.20 1.89 8.53
CA ALA A 201 -11.63 2.08 8.33
C ALA A 201 -12.15 3.34 9.05
N ASN A 202 -11.68 3.56 10.28
CA ASN A 202 -12.03 4.73 11.07
C ASN A 202 -11.40 6.02 10.51
N HIS A 203 -10.20 5.93 9.95
CA HIS A 203 -9.50 7.05 9.33
C HIS A 203 -10.20 7.59 8.08
N MET A 204 -11.00 6.78 7.39
CA MET A 204 -11.75 7.24 6.20
C MET A 204 -12.63 8.45 6.51
N SER A 205 -13.12 8.60 7.74
CA SER A 205 -13.98 9.70 8.16
C SER A 205 -13.30 11.08 8.18
N VAL A 206 -11.98 11.14 8.17
CA VAL A 206 -11.19 12.39 8.19
C VAL A 206 -10.49 12.68 6.86
N ARG A 207 -10.71 11.86 5.84
CA ARG A 207 -10.20 12.04 4.48
C ARG A 207 -11.04 13.05 3.69
N SER A 208 -10.69 13.32 2.44
CA SER A 208 -11.51 14.15 1.54
C SER A 208 -12.92 13.57 1.36
N SER A 209 -13.88 14.40 0.96
CA SER A 209 -15.25 13.94 0.70
C SER A 209 -15.28 12.81 -0.33
N TYR A 210 -14.42 12.85 -1.34
CA TYR A 210 -14.29 11.83 -2.37
C TYR A 210 -13.96 10.44 -1.76
N VAL A 211 -13.03 10.38 -0.82
CA VAL A 211 -12.65 9.13 -0.13
C VAL A 211 -13.68 8.74 0.94
N GLN A 212 -14.21 9.72 1.68
CA GLN A 212 -15.26 9.49 2.69
C GLN A 212 -16.51 8.83 2.09
N GLU A 213 -17.03 9.38 0.99
CA GLU A 213 -18.25 8.85 0.33
C GLU A 213 -18.05 7.43 -0.18
N ARG A 214 -16.83 7.08 -0.54
CA ARG A 214 -16.51 5.72 -0.93
C ARG A 214 -16.42 4.77 0.26
N GLY A 215 -15.72 5.15 1.32
CA GLY A 215 -15.32 4.26 2.41
C GLY A 215 -14.49 3.07 1.94
N LEU A 216 -14.44 2.00 2.74
CA LEU A 216 -13.92 0.70 2.31
C LEU A 216 -15.06 -0.17 1.81
N ARG A 217 -14.84 -0.91 0.72
CA ARG A 217 -15.89 -1.71 0.07
C ARG A 217 -15.59 -3.19 0.08
N SER A 218 -16.63 -3.98 0.04
CA SER A 218 -16.53 -5.42 -0.25
C SER A 218 -15.74 -5.62 -1.55
N GLY A 219 -14.72 -6.49 -1.48
CA GLY A 219 -13.78 -6.71 -2.57
C GLY A 219 -12.48 -5.93 -2.45
N ASP A 220 -12.41 -4.86 -1.67
CA ASP A 220 -11.14 -4.16 -1.41
C ASP A 220 -10.13 -5.10 -0.76
N ILE A 221 -8.89 -5.00 -1.20
CA ILE A 221 -7.75 -5.72 -0.61
C ILE A 221 -6.98 -4.75 0.28
N ILE A 222 -6.60 -5.19 1.48
CA ILE A 222 -5.85 -4.35 2.41
C ILE A 222 -4.57 -5.07 2.79
N THR A 223 -3.42 -4.48 2.46
CA THR A 223 -2.11 -4.95 2.88
C THR A 223 -1.66 -4.22 4.14
N THR A 224 -0.94 -4.90 5.04
CA THR A 224 -0.76 -4.45 6.43
C THR A 224 0.69 -4.28 6.85
N GLY A 225 1.56 -4.07 5.88
CA GLY A 225 2.97 -3.75 6.08
C GLY A 225 3.91 -4.90 5.80
N SER A 226 5.15 -4.52 5.51
CA SER A 226 6.20 -5.40 5.05
C SER A 226 6.80 -6.26 6.16
N TRP A 227 7.03 -7.54 5.88
CA TRP A 227 7.69 -8.49 6.78
C TRP A 227 9.22 -8.51 6.65
N ASN A 228 9.76 -7.89 5.60
CA ASN A 228 11.20 -7.83 5.34
C ASN A 228 11.77 -6.40 5.35
N GLY A 229 10.95 -5.38 5.59
CA GLY A 229 11.30 -4.02 5.23
C GLY A 229 11.28 -3.84 3.72
N VAL A 230 12.24 -3.15 3.14
CA VAL A 230 12.35 -2.99 1.68
C VAL A 230 13.66 -3.61 1.20
N ASP A 231 13.57 -4.64 0.37
CA ASP A 231 14.68 -5.17 -0.41
C ASP A 231 14.63 -4.64 -1.84
N PHE A 232 15.75 -4.71 -2.57
CA PHE A 232 15.82 -4.16 -3.91
C PHE A 232 16.15 -5.23 -4.93
N ALA A 233 15.30 -5.34 -5.94
CA ALA A 233 15.55 -6.16 -7.12
C ALA A 233 16.35 -5.41 -8.18
N THR A 234 16.76 -6.11 -9.22
CA THR A 234 17.44 -5.55 -10.38
C THR A 234 16.59 -5.75 -11.65
N GLN A 235 17.12 -5.34 -12.79
CA GLN A 235 16.48 -5.62 -14.06
C GLN A 235 16.40 -7.14 -14.29
N ASN A 236 15.25 -7.60 -14.79
CA ASN A 236 14.95 -9.00 -15.08
C ASN A 236 14.95 -9.93 -13.86
N SER A 237 14.91 -9.39 -12.64
CA SER A 237 14.79 -10.22 -11.45
C SER A 237 13.45 -10.93 -11.39
N LEU A 238 13.50 -12.16 -10.89
CA LEU A 238 12.35 -12.98 -10.51
C LEU A 238 12.21 -12.94 -8.99
N ILE A 239 11.08 -12.47 -8.51
CA ILE A 239 10.76 -12.29 -7.10
C ILE A 239 9.67 -13.29 -6.72
N LYS A 240 9.83 -13.97 -5.57
CA LYS A 240 8.82 -14.85 -5.00
C LYS A 240 8.70 -14.62 -3.51
N ALA A 241 7.48 -14.35 -3.06
CA ALA A 241 7.12 -14.30 -1.65
C ALA A 241 6.33 -15.55 -1.29
N TYR A 242 6.61 -16.12 -0.12
CA TYR A 242 5.95 -17.32 0.39
C TYR A 242 5.56 -17.12 1.83
N PHE A 243 4.39 -17.66 2.18
CA PHE A 243 4.01 -17.90 3.56
C PHE A 243 3.45 -19.31 3.66
N ASP A 244 3.97 -20.07 4.60
CA ASP A 244 3.50 -21.43 4.85
C ASP A 244 1.98 -21.39 5.10
N GLU A 245 1.25 -22.34 4.52
CA GLU A 245 -0.22 -22.47 4.56
C GLU A 245 -1.02 -21.41 3.78
N LEU A 246 -0.45 -20.24 3.42
CA LEU A 246 -1.13 -19.24 2.60
C LEU A 246 -0.76 -19.29 1.10
N GLY A 247 0.39 -19.90 0.78
CA GLY A 247 0.85 -20.01 -0.60
C GLY A 247 1.92 -19.00 -0.99
N SER A 248 1.85 -18.47 -2.22
CA SER A 248 2.90 -17.61 -2.75
C SER A 248 2.40 -16.54 -3.72
N ALA A 249 3.21 -15.50 -3.89
CA ALA A 249 3.09 -14.53 -4.97
C ALA A 249 4.40 -14.45 -5.76
N THR A 250 4.31 -14.17 -7.06
CA THR A 250 5.46 -14.08 -7.98
C THR A 250 5.37 -12.82 -8.81
N LEU A 251 6.49 -12.09 -8.88
CA LEU A 251 6.69 -10.92 -9.71
C LEU A 251 7.96 -11.07 -10.54
N GLU A 252 7.93 -10.68 -11.79
CA GLU A 252 9.08 -10.58 -12.69
C GLU A 252 9.21 -9.15 -13.20
N PHE A 253 10.39 -8.54 -13.06
CA PHE A 253 10.71 -7.33 -13.82
C PHE A 253 11.24 -7.75 -15.19
N ASN A 254 10.63 -7.24 -16.26
CA ASN A 254 11.04 -7.55 -17.61
C ASN A 254 11.19 -6.31 -18.50
N CYS A 255 11.88 -6.48 -19.64
CA CYS A 255 12.11 -5.40 -20.61
C CYS A 255 10.82 -4.93 -21.30
#